data_0882ea283b8950595d7c5ee80d745e7a
#
_entry.id   0882ea283b8950595d7c5ee80d745e7a
#
_cell.length_a   1.000
_cell.length_b   1.000
_cell.length_c   1.000
_cell.angle_alpha   90.00
_cell.angle_beta   90.00
_cell.angle_gamma   90.00
#
_symmetry.space_group_name_H-M   'P 1'
#
loop_
_entity.id
_entity.type
_entity.pdbx_description
1 polymer ?
#
loop_
_entity_poly.entity_id
_entity_poly.type
_entity_poly.pdbx_seq_one_letter_code
_entity_poly.pdbx_strand_id
1 'polypeptide(L)'
;MSKEAEDEGLRRGMKVSSARRMSHGAQLLPYNQSLYARLNQYIYSTVQRFTPIVEPSGYGKFYLDMTGMERIYKSHEQTGSNISKLVQNHVGLNPVLGISQNKLVSRISTSVVPDTIHRIMAGDETQFLSPLDASVIPTVHE
;
A
#
# COMPACT_ATOMS: atom_id res chain seq x y z
N MET A 1 -11.02 6.12 -2.93
CA MET A 1 -11.76 7.33 -2.51
C MET A 1 -10.72 8.42 -2.43
N SER A 2 -11.03 9.63 -2.84
CA SER A 2 -10.08 10.75 -2.71
C SER A 2 -10.03 11.26 -1.27
N LYS A 3 -8.97 12.01 -0.92
CA LYS A 3 -8.80 12.56 0.43
C LYS A 3 -9.91 13.57 0.76
N GLU A 4 -10.28 14.40 -0.21
CA GLU A 4 -11.36 15.37 -0.06
C GLU A 4 -12.70 14.69 0.30
N ALA A 5 -12.99 13.55 -0.33
CA ALA A 5 -14.19 12.77 -0.01
C ALA A 5 -14.12 12.16 1.41
N GLU A 6 -12.94 11.78 1.88
CA GLU A 6 -12.73 11.32 3.25
C GLU A 6 -12.90 12.46 4.27
N ASP A 7 -12.40 13.65 3.94
CA ASP A 7 -12.53 14.86 4.76
C ASP A 7 -13.99 15.32 4.86
N GLU A 8 -14.82 15.10 3.83
CA GLU A 8 -16.27 15.30 3.85
C GLU A 8 -17.03 14.22 4.63
N GLY A 9 -16.35 13.27 5.25
CA GLY A 9 -16.93 12.23 6.10
C GLY A 9 -17.33 10.96 5.36
N LEU A 10 -17.07 10.84 4.06
CA LEU A 10 -17.33 9.60 3.34
C LEU A 10 -16.38 8.49 3.85
N ARG A 11 -16.86 7.25 3.84
CA ARG A 11 -16.11 6.08 4.30
C ARG A 11 -16.21 4.95 3.30
N ARG A 12 -15.17 4.13 3.20
CA ARG A 12 -15.16 2.91 2.39
C ARG A 12 -16.25 1.96 2.88
N GLY A 13 -16.93 1.28 1.97
CA GLY A 13 -18.04 0.39 2.29
C GLY A 13 -19.39 1.10 2.54
N MET A 14 -19.43 2.43 2.55
CA MET A 14 -20.68 3.18 2.68
C MET A 14 -21.58 2.95 1.47
N LYS A 15 -22.90 2.82 1.71
CA LYS A 15 -23.90 2.75 0.63
C LYS A 15 -23.85 4.03 -0.22
N VAL A 16 -23.86 3.88 -1.54
CA VAL A 16 -23.84 5.00 -2.49
C VAL A 16 -24.97 6.02 -2.22
N SER A 17 -26.17 5.54 -1.86
CA SER A 17 -27.29 6.41 -1.50
C SER A 17 -27.00 7.29 -0.26
N SER A 18 -26.27 6.76 0.70
CA SER A 18 -25.84 7.52 1.89
C SER A 18 -24.71 8.50 1.54
N ALA A 19 -23.73 8.08 0.74
CA ALA A 19 -22.67 8.93 0.27
C ALA A 19 -23.20 10.17 -0.50
N ARG A 20 -24.17 9.96 -1.40
CA ARG A 20 -24.82 11.07 -2.14
C ARG A 20 -25.58 12.07 -1.25
N ARG A 21 -26.11 11.63 -0.12
CA ARG A 21 -26.78 12.52 0.85
C ARG A 21 -25.80 13.32 1.68
N MET A 22 -24.62 12.75 1.96
CA MET A 22 -23.59 13.42 2.78
C MET A 22 -22.77 14.42 1.99
N SER A 23 -22.45 14.10 0.73
CA SER A 23 -21.66 14.97 -0.12
C SER A 23 -22.37 15.17 -1.46
N HIS A 24 -22.71 16.42 -1.76
CA HIS A 24 -23.30 16.83 -3.04
C HIS A 24 -22.26 17.07 -4.13
N GLY A 25 -21.01 17.30 -3.74
CA GLY A 25 -19.88 17.54 -4.64
C GLY A 25 -19.14 16.30 -5.08
N ALA A 26 -19.33 15.17 -4.39
CA ALA A 26 -18.60 13.95 -4.68
C ALA A 26 -19.03 13.33 -6.02
N GLN A 27 -18.08 13.12 -6.91
CA GLN A 27 -18.29 12.40 -8.16
C GLN A 27 -18.15 10.89 -7.95
N LEU A 28 -19.15 10.14 -8.42
CA LEU A 28 -19.13 8.69 -8.44
C LEU A 28 -18.59 8.22 -9.78
N LEU A 29 -17.37 7.71 -9.77
CA LEU A 29 -16.74 7.16 -10.96
C LEU A 29 -17.05 5.66 -11.08
N PRO A 30 -17.41 5.16 -12.27
CA PRO A 30 -17.59 3.74 -12.48
C PRO A 30 -16.25 2.99 -12.32
N TYR A 31 -16.32 1.79 -11.75
CA TYR A 31 -15.15 0.93 -11.64
C TYR A 31 -14.68 0.48 -13.03
N ASN A 32 -13.44 0.78 -13.37
CA ASN A 32 -12.81 0.38 -14.62
C ASN A 32 -11.84 -0.78 -14.40
N GLN A 33 -12.39 -2.00 -14.42
CA GLN A 33 -11.61 -3.21 -14.19
C GLN A 33 -10.41 -3.37 -15.14
N SER A 34 -10.61 -3.06 -16.43
CA SER A 34 -9.54 -3.19 -17.44
C SER A 34 -8.37 -2.26 -17.17
N LEU A 35 -8.67 -1.02 -16.76
CA LEU A 35 -7.65 -0.05 -16.38
C LEU A 35 -6.86 -0.53 -15.16
N TYR A 36 -7.57 -0.96 -14.10
CA TYR A 36 -6.91 -1.44 -12.88
C TYR A 36 -6.07 -2.68 -13.11
N ALA A 37 -6.56 -3.64 -13.91
CA ALA A 37 -5.81 -4.84 -14.26
C ALA A 37 -4.52 -4.49 -15.02
N ARG A 38 -4.60 -3.58 -16.00
CA ARG A 38 -3.44 -3.12 -16.76
C ARG A 38 -2.41 -2.40 -15.89
N LEU A 39 -2.86 -1.47 -15.05
CA LEU A 39 -1.97 -0.76 -14.11
C LEU A 39 -1.33 -1.73 -13.14
N ASN A 40 -2.09 -2.69 -12.62
CA ASN A 40 -1.57 -3.71 -11.72
C ASN A 40 -0.45 -4.53 -12.39
N GLN A 41 -0.63 -4.91 -13.65
CA GLN A 41 0.39 -5.62 -14.42
C GLN A 41 1.65 -4.77 -14.65
N TYR A 42 1.50 -3.47 -14.90
CA TYR A 42 2.64 -2.55 -15.02
C TYR A 42 3.41 -2.42 -13.72
N ILE A 43 2.71 -2.26 -12.59
CA ILE A 43 3.37 -2.20 -11.28
C ILE A 43 4.08 -3.51 -11.01
N TYR A 44 3.42 -4.65 -11.22
CA TYR A 44 4.00 -5.98 -11.03
C TYR A 44 5.31 -6.15 -11.79
N SER A 45 5.30 -5.89 -13.10
CA SER A 45 6.51 -5.99 -13.94
C SER A 45 7.62 -5.01 -13.52
N THR A 46 7.25 -3.87 -12.95
CA THR A 46 8.19 -2.87 -12.45
C THR A 46 8.88 -3.37 -11.17
N VAL A 47 8.11 -3.91 -10.21
CA VAL A 47 8.66 -4.36 -8.93
C VAL A 47 9.43 -5.68 -9.03
N GLN A 48 9.11 -6.53 -10.01
CA GLN A 48 9.87 -7.76 -10.31
C GLN A 48 11.35 -7.51 -10.67
N ARG A 49 11.71 -6.29 -11.00
CA ARG A 49 13.12 -5.92 -11.25
C ARG A 49 13.98 -5.91 -9.99
N PHE A 50 13.36 -5.86 -8.81
CA PHE A 50 14.05 -5.78 -7.53
C PHE A 50 14.21 -7.11 -6.83
N THR A 51 13.29 -8.04 -7.06
CA THR A 51 13.34 -9.39 -6.50
C THR A 51 12.60 -10.36 -7.40
N PRO A 52 13.06 -11.62 -7.50
CA PRO A 52 12.33 -12.66 -8.23
C PRO A 52 11.05 -13.10 -7.52
N ILE A 53 10.92 -12.83 -6.20
CA ILE A 53 9.78 -13.27 -5.39
C ILE A 53 8.86 -12.09 -5.12
N VAL A 54 7.83 -11.96 -5.93
CA VAL A 54 6.77 -10.95 -5.79
C VAL A 54 5.43 -11.65 -5.66
N GLU A 55 4.72 -11.37 -4.56
CA GLU A 55 3.39 -11.91 -4.30
C GLU A 55 2.33 -10.80 -4.45
N PRO A 56 1.42 -10.90 -5.42
CA PRO A 56 0.28 -10.01 -5.53
C PRO A 56 -0.72 -10.24 -4.39
N SER A 57 -1.25 -9.15 -3.81
CA SER A 57 -2.28 -9.19 -2.77
C SER A 57 -3.44 -8.23 -3.08
N GLY A 58 -3.99 -8.35 -4.28
CA GLY A 58 -5.01 -7.46 -4.81
C GLY A 58 -4.45 -6.34 -5.68
N TYR A 59 -5.32 -5.52 -6.26
CA TYR A 59 -4.91 -4.45 -7.17
C TYR A 59 -4.05 -3.40 -6.45
N GLY A 60 -2.86 -3.16 -6.99
CA GLY A 60 -1.89 -2.20 -6.48
C GLY A 60 -1.23 -2.60 -5.16
N LYS A 61 -1.39 -3.84 -4.71
CA LYS A 61 -0.79 -4.37 -3.48
C LYS A 61 0.13 -5.54 -3.80
N PHE A 62 1.38 -5.46 -3.36
CA PHE A 62 2.39 -6.47 -3.59
C PHE A 62 3.27 -6.64 -2.36
N TYR A 63 3.65 -7.89 -2.09
CA TYR A 63 4.75 -8.20 -1.18
C TYR A 63 5.98 -8.57 -2.01
N LEU A 64 7.11 -8.02 -1.61
CA LEU A 64 8.41 -8.28 -2.21
C LEU A 64 9.29 -8.97 -1.16
N ASP A 65 9.70 -10.20 -1.44
CA ASP A 65 10.68 -10.86 -0.59
C ASP A 65 12.08 -10.41 -1.02
N MET A 66 12.75 -9.71 -0.12
CA MET A 66 14.09 -9.17 -0.33
C MET A 66 15.18 -10.04 0.32
N THR A 67 14.82 -11.22 0.87
CA THR A 67 15.78 -12.16 1.47
C THR A 67 16.83 -12.59 0.45
N GLY A 68 18.08 -12.51 0.84
CA GLY A 68 19.21 -12.83 -0.03
C GLY A 68 19.64 -11.73 -1.01
N MET A 69 18.93 -10.59 -1.01
CA MET A 69 19.24 -9.46 -1.88
C MET A 69 20.24 -8.46 -1.26
N GLU A 70 20.75 -8.71 -0.06
CA GLU A 70 21.62 -7.80 0.71
C GLU A 70 22.94 -7.50 -0.01
N ARG A 71 23.40 -8.41 -0.86
CA ARG A 71 24.60 -8.20 -1.68
C ARG A 71 24.38 -7.20 -2.80
N ILE A 72 23.15 -7.08 -3.28
CA ILE A 72 22.76 -6.17 -4.38
C ILE A 72 22.29 -4.85 -3.79
N TYR A 73 21.49 -4.90 -2.73
CA TYR A 73 20.86 -3.76 -2.11
C TYR A 73 21.36 -3.58 -0.68
N LYS A 74 22.29 -2.65 -0.50
CA LYS A 74 22.95 -2.40 0.81
C LYS A 74 22.04 -1.69 1.82
N SER A 75 21.06 -0.93 1.36
CA SER A 75 20.11 -0.20 2.20
C SER A 75 18.68 -0.50 1.77
N HIS A 76 17.85 -0.94 2.71
CA HIS A 76 16.44 -1.20 2.48
C HIS A 76 15.66 0.10 2.16
N GLU A 77 16.01 1.21 2.82
CA GLU A 77 15.39 2.52 2.59
C GLU A 77 15.73 3.05 1.19
N GLN A 78 17.00 2.91 0.79
CA GLN A 78 17.42 3.31 -0.56
C GLN A 78 16.72 2.46 -1.63
N THR A 79 16.55 1.17 -1.38
CA THR A 79 15.82 0.28 -2.28
C THR A 79 14.36 0.68 -2.36
N GLY A 80 13.72 0.96 -1.22
CA GLY A 80 12.35 1.48 -1.17
C GLY A 80 12.20 2.79 -1.96
N SER A 81 13.14 3.72 -1.81
CA SER A 81 13.18 4.97 -2.57
C SER A 81 13.29 4.72 -4.09
N ASN A 82 14.13 3.77 -4.49
CA ASN A 82 14.31 3.41 -5.90
C ASN A 82 13.04 2.77 -6.48
N ILE A 83 12.38 1.88 -5.72
CA ILE A 83 11.08 1.29 -6.09
C ILE A 83 10.04 2.40 -6.27
N SER A 84 9.91 3.30 -5.28
CA SER A 84 8.95 4.40 -5.32
C SER A 84 9.16 5.28 -6.55
N LYS A 85 10.38 5.73 -6.81
CA LYS A 85 10.72 6.54 -7.99
C LYS A 85 10.42 5.81 -9.30
N LEU A 86 10.72 4.51 -9.37
CA LEU A 86 10.51 3.75 -10.59
C LEU A 86 9.01 3.56 -10.87
N VAL A 87 8.21 3.27 -9.85
CA VAL A 87 6.74 3.18 -9.97
C VAL A 87 6.16 4.53 -10.36
N GLN A 88 6.58 5.62 -9.71
CA GLN A 88 6.13 6.97 -10.05
C GLN A 88 6.44 7.32 -11.51
N ASN A 89 7.66 7.06 -11.98
CA ASN A 89 8.08 7.39 -13.34
C ASN A 89 7.35 6.57 -14.41
N HIS A 90 7.05 5.28 -14.14
CA HIS A 90 6.42 4.41 -15.13
C HIS A 90 4.90 4.43 -15.08
N VAL A 91 4.31 4.67 -13.92
CA VAL A 91 2.86 4.52 -13.70
C VAL A 91 2.20 5.84 -13.29
N GLY A 92 2.98 6.82 -12.83
CA GLY A 92 2.49 8.11 -12.35
C GLY A 92 1.81 8.02 -10.96
N LEU A 93 2.04 6.93 -10.21
CA LEU A 93 1.47 6.73 -8.88
C LEU A 93 2.56 6.80 -7.81
N ASN A 94 2.22 7.33 -6.65
CA ASN A 94 3.09 7.38 -5.47
C ASN A 94 2.77 6.17 -4.58
N PRO A 95 3.62 5.12 -4.57
CA PRO A 95 3.41 3.97 -3.70
C PRO A 95 3.77 4.29 -2.25
N VAL A 96 3.08 3.63 -1.32
CA VAL A 96 3.47 3.57 0.09
C VAL A 96 4.13 2.22 0.35
N LEU A 97 5.30 2.22 1.00
CA LEU A 97 6.09 1.03 1.24
C LEU A 97 6.31 0.81 2.74
N GLY A 98 5.94 -0.37 3.22
CA GLY A 98 6.28 -0.87 4.54
C GLY A 98 7.41 -1.89 4.43
N ILE A 99 8.47 -1.73 5.21
CA ILE A 99 9.62 -2.63 5.25
C ILE A 99 9.69 -3.25 6.64
N SER A 100 9.60 -4.57 6.73
CA SER A 100 9.72 -5.32 7.99
C SER A 100 10.11 -6.77 7.76
N GLN A 101 10.27 -7.53 8.84
CA GLN A 101 10.61 -8.95 8.79
C GLN A 101 9.45 -9.86 8.34
N ASN A 102 8.22 -9.35 8.34
CA ASN A 102 7.07 -10.14 7.92
C ASN A 102 5.98 -9.31 7.21
N LYS A 103 5.15 -10.00 6.43
CA LYS A 103 4.09 -9.39 5.62
C LYS A 103 3.05 -8.63 6.44
N LEU A 104 2.68 -9.15 7.61
CA LEU A 104 1.64 -8.53 8.44
C LEU A 104 2.08 -7.14 8.93
N VAL A 105 3.27 -7.07 9.51
CA VAL A 105 3.81 -5.81 10.05
C VAL A 105 4.05 -4.81 8.93
N SER A 106 4.61 -5.23 7.79
CA SER A 106 4.80 -4.34 6.64
C SER A 106 3.47 -3.81 6.09
N ARG A 107 2.42 -4.64 6.04
CA ARG A 107 1.09 -4.20 5.60
C ARG A 107 0.44 -3.23 6.60
N ILE A 108 0.52 -3.50 7.90
CA ILE A 108 -0.02 -2.60 8.92
C ILE A 108 0.68 -1.25 8.84
N SER A 109 2.00 -1.23 8.70
CA SER A 109 2.75 0.03 8.61
C SER A 109 2.30 0.91 7.44
N THR A 110 1.96 0.34 6.29
CA THR A 110 1.44 1.11 5.15
C THR A 110 0.05 1.72 5.37
N SER A 111 -0.68 1.26 6.39
CA SER A 111 -2.04 1.77 6.70
C SER A 111 -2.05 2.79 7.84
N VAL A 112 -1.09 2.71 8.76
CA VAL A 112 -1.11 3.54 9.99
C VAL A 112 -0.05 4.63 10.00
N VAL A 113 1.01 4.49 9.19
CA VAL A 113 2.09 5.48 9.10
C VAL A 113 1.87 6.35 7.87
N PRO A 114 1.87 7.70 8.00
CA PRO A 114 1.65 8.61 6.88
C PRO A 114 2.84 8.71 5.92
N ASP A 115 4.02 8.22 6.33
CA ASP A 115 5.23 8.29 5.52
C ASP A 115 5.16 7.40 4.28
N THR A 116 5.76 7.86 3.21
CA THR A 116 5.81 7.10 1.94
C THR A 116 6.61 5.81 2.07
N ILE A 117 7.66 5.81 2.90
CA ILE A 117 8.51 4.65 3.18
C ILE A 117 8.68 4.55 4.69
N HIS A 118 8.25 3.44 5.26
CA HIS A 118 8.39 3.18 6.68
C HIS A 118 9.06 1.83 6.91
N ARG A 119 10.10 1.83 7.77
CA ARG A 119 10.82 0.62 8.15
C ARG A 119 10.64 0.32 9.63
N ILE A 120 10.29 -0.92 9.93
CA ILE A 120 10.27 -1.49 11.27
C ILE A 120 11.45 -2.45 11.35
N MET A 121 12.34 -2.17 12.30
CA MET A 121 13.54 -2.99 12.50
C MET A 121 13.18 -4.35 13.10
N ALA A 122 14.03 -5.34 12.83
CA ALA A 122 13.89 -6.64 13.47
C ALA A 122 13.95 -6.51 15.00
N GLY A 123 12.93 -7.01 15.69
CA GLY A 123 12.79 -6.91 17.13
C GLY A 123 11.89 -5.76 17.62
N ASP A 124 11.61 -4.76 16.78
CA ASP A 124 10.77 -3.61 17.13
C ASP A 124 9.27 -3.86 16.84
N GLU A 125 8.92 -5.03 16.27
CA GLU A 125 7.55 -5.34 15.83
C GLU A 125 6.54 -5.24 16.97
N THR A 126 6.90 -5.74 18.16
CA THR A 126 6.03 -5.68 19.35
C THR A 126 5.82 -4.24 19.80
N GLN A 127 6.87 -3.43 19.83
CA GLN A 127 6.78 -2.02 20.20
C GLN A 127 5.94 -1.23 19.21
N PHE A 128 6.06 -1.53 17.93
CA PHE A 128 5.27 -0.91 16.87
C PHE A 128 3.78 -1.28 16.95
N LEU A 129 3.47 -2.57 17.20
CA LEU A 129 2.10 -3.07 17.18
C LEU A 129 1.33 -2.79 18.47
N SER A 130 2.00 -2.80 19.64
CA SER A 130 1.33 -2.74 20.95
C SER A 130 0.41 -1.53 21.18
N PRO A 131 0.71 -0.31 20.67
CA PRO A 131 -0.17 0.84 20.83
C PRO A 131 -1.34 0.88 19.83
N LEU A 132 -1.36 -0.02 18.83
CA LEU A 132 -2.35 0.00 17.76
C LEU A 132 -3.62 -0.75 18.18
N ASP A 133 -4.76 -0.26 17.70
CA ASP A 133 -6.04 -0.96 17.85
C ASP A 133 -6.06 -2.24 17.00
N ALA A 134 -6.71 -3.30 17.49
CA ALA A 134 -6.80 -4.57 16.78
C ALA A 134 -7.49 -4.46 15.41
N SER A 135 -8.28 -3.42 15.19
CA SER A 135 -8.94 -3.14 13.90
C SER A 135 -7.98 -2.85 12.74
N VAL A 136 -6.70 -2.56 13.03
CA VAL A 136 -5.69 -2.38 11.97
C VAL A 136 -5.24 -3.70 11.34
N ILE A 137 -5.57 -4.84 11.96
CA ILE A 137 -5.24 -6.17 11.43
C ILE A 137 -6.13 -6.45 10.22
N PRO A 138 -5.57 -6.70 9.04
CA PRO A 138 -6.33 -6.75 7.79
C PRO A 138 -7.47 -7.78 7.74
N THR A 139 -7.39 -8.84 8.51
CA THR A 139 -8.37 -9.95 8.52
C THR A 139 -9.52 -9.74 9.51
N VAL A 140 -9.50 -8.68 10.30
CA VAL A 140 -10.53 -8.43 11.33
C VAL A 140 -11.75 -7.70 10.77
N HIS A 141 -11.65 -7.10 9.58
CA HIS A 141 -12.70 -6.28 8.95
C HIS A 141 -12.95 -6.57 7.46
N GLU A 142 -12.44 -7.69 6.92
CA GLU A 142 -12.75 -8.13 5.54
C GLU A 142 -13.96 -9.05 5.51
#